data_d479f4e17b52e79660696ba7240aca05
#
_entry.id   d479f4e17b52e79660696ba7240aca05
#
_cell.length_a   1.000
_cell.length_b   1.000
_cell.length_c   1.000
_cell.angle_alpha   90.00
_cell.angle_beta   90.00
_cell.angle_gamma   90.00
#
_symmetry.space_group_name_H-M   'P 1'
#
loop_
_entity.id
_entity.type
_entity.pdbx_description
1 polymer ?
#
loop_
_entity_poly.entity_id
_entity_poly.type
_entity_poly.pdbx_seq_one_letter_code
_entity_poly.pdbx_strand_id
1 'polypeptide(L)'
;MSHPNIDELLAKISGSLTAQEAQSRFSHIWKTDEPLQCRGVCLPKTTQDVSTIMKWCYKNQQEVVVHGGLTNLVGGTQTQADQLVVSLEKMNGADAVDPQNRTVTAEAGAILENVLEAAENQDLFLPLSFGARGSAQVGGIISTNAGGLRVFRYGMTRNWVLGLEVVLADGTIIENLKTLRKDNSGIDLKQLFIGAEGILGIVTKAVFRLIEKPQTRHSAILTTNDYSKLLQTLRYFDQTLGARLTGFELLWKNTFHTMTAEDTPYQSPLQTVENYVVFVEVLGKDSGRDVQDLQDACAYGFYQNWIADASFFDTAAAQDECWKIREDVAALEVHAPYNQHFDISIPILSLIHISEPTRPR
;
A
#
# COMPACT_ATOMS: atom_id res chain seq x y z
N MET A 1 22.28 32.96 4.87
CA MET A 1 22.25 33.24 3.42
C MET A 1 20.79 33.55 3.10
N SER A 2 20.50 34.58 2.26
CA SER A 2 19.15 34.87 1.86
C SER A 2 18.62 33.71 0.99
N HIS A 3 17.44 33.17 1.34
CA HIS A 3 16.83 32.17 0.50
C HIS A 3 16.51 32.71 -0.91
N PRO A 4 16.72 31.93 -1.97
CA PRO A 4 16.43 32.34 -3.33
C PRO A 4 14.94 32.70 -3.48
N ASN A 5 14.63 33.66 -4.35
CA ASN A 5 13.23 34.03 -4.60
C ASN A 5 12.51 32.85 -5.30
N ILE A 6 11.48 32.31 -4.66
CA ILE A 6 10.69 31.17 -5.16
C ILE A 6 9.56 31.61 -6.11
N ASP A 7 9.18 32.89 -6.10
CA ASP A 7 8.00 33.39 -6.84
C ASP A 7 8.14 33.16 -8.36
N GLU A 8 9.38 33.29 -8.88
CA GLU A 8 9.63 32.99 -10.30
C GLU A 8 9.41 31.53 -10.65
N LEU A 9 9.71 30.58 -9.73
CA LEU A 9 9.43 29.17 -9.93
C LEU A 9 7.93 28.89 -9.88
N LEU A 10 7.26 29.40 -8.85
CA LEU A 10 5.82 29.20 -8.67
C LEU A 10 5.04 29.78 -9.86
N ALA A 11 5.45 30.92 -10.40
CA ALA A 11 4.83 31.53 -11.57
C ALA A 11 5.02 30.70 -12.86
N LYS A 12 6.11 29.92 -12.97
CA LYS A 12 6.36 29.07 -14.14
C LYS A 12 5.52 27.80 -14.14
N ILE A 13 5.13 27.31 -12.97
CA ILE A 13 4.38 26.04 -12.82
C ILE A 13 2.92 26.38 -12.51
N SER A 14 2.09 26.29 -13.52
CA SER A 14 0.66 26.70 -13.45
C SER A 14 -0.09 25.99 -12.31
N GLY A 15 -0.72 26.78 -11.46
CA GLY A 15 -1.52 26.33 -10.33
C GLY A 15 -0.72 26.06 -9.05
N SER A 16 0.58 26.38 -9.03
CA SER A 16 1.39 26.33 -7.81
C SER A 16 0.86 27.28 -6.75
N LEU A 17 1.09 26.95 -5.48
CA LEU A 17 0.60 27.69 -4.32
C LEU A 17 1.76 28.36 -3.57
N THR A 18 1.54 29.59 -3.15
CA THR A 18 2.42 30.29 -2.18
C THR A 18 2.32 29.62 -0.80
N ALA A 19 3.24 29.95 0.09
CA ALA A 19 3.22 29.47 1.48
C ALA A 19 1.89 29.80 2.20
N GLN A 20 1.31 30.97 1.94
CA GLN A 20 0.03 31.37 2.54
C GLN A 20 -1.14 30.55 2.00
N GLU A 21 -1.21 30.33 0.69
CA GLU A 21 -2.25 29.51 0.06
C GLU A 21 -2.14 28.03 0.46
N ALA A 22 -0.92 27.55 0.73
CA ALA A 22 -0.66 26.18 1.17
C ALA A 22 -1.15 25.88 2.58
N GLN A 23 -1.45 26.88 3.42
CA GLN A 23 -1.94 26.68 4.79
C GLN A 23 -3.31 25.97 4.86
N SER A 24 -4.05 25.94 3.77
CA SER A 24 -5.31 25.17 3.66
C SER A 24 -5.07 23.67 3.44
N ARG A 25 -3.82 23.25 3.28
CA ARG A 25 -3.40 21.87 3.07
C ARG A 25 -2.79 21.26 4.33
N PHE A 26 -2.59 19.97 4.32
CA PHE A 26 -1.95 19.20 5.39
C PHE A 26 -0.87 18.26 4.82
N SER A 27 0.01 17.80 5.69
CA SER A 27 1.11 16.92 5.31
C SER A 27 0.75 15.42 5.36
N HIS A 28 -0.38 15.08 5.98
CA HIS A 28 -0.81 13.71 6.20
C HIS A 28 -2.33 13.64 6.36
N ILE A 29 -3.00 12.64 5.79
CA ILE A 29 -4.48 12.50 5.86
C ILE A 29 -5.02 12.28 7.27
N TRP A 30 -4.19 11.82 8.20
CA TRP A 30 -4.54 11.60 9.61
C TRP A 30 -4.26 12.80 10.52
N LYS A 31 -3.63 13.87 9.98
CA LYS A 31 -3.27 15.11 10.69
C LYS A 31 -3.76 16.33 9.92
N THR A 32 -5.08 16.43 9.76
CA THR A 32 -5.72 17.50 8.99
C THR A 32 -5.89 18.80 9.76
N ASP A 33 -5.64 18.79 11.08
CA ASP A 33 -5.67 19.93 11.98
C ASP A 33 -4.34 20.70 12.01
N GLU A 34 -3.27 20.13 11.47
CA GLU A 34 -1.97 20.78 11.36
C GLU A 34 -1.81 21.39 9.94
N PRO A 35 -1.86 22.73 9.77
CA PRO A 35 -1.64 23.38 8.48
C PRO A 35 -0.26 23.05 7.92
N LEU A 36 -0.20 22.85 6.59
CA LEU A 36 1.06 22.58 5.89
C LEU A 36 2.01 23.78 6.03
N GLN A 37 3.21 23.53 6.58
CA GLN A 37 4.28 24.51 6.65
C GLN A 37 5.30 24.23 5.56
N CYS A 38 5.43 25.16 4.61
CA CYS A 38 6.37 25.05 3.50
C CYS A 38 6.61 26.42 2.88
N ARG A 39 7.60 26.53 1.99
CA ARG A 39 7.84 27.75 1.18
C ARG A 39 6.80 27.93 0.07
N GLY A 40 6.19 26.85 -0.37
CA GLY A 40 5.20 26.81 -1.44
C GLY A 40 4.98 25.39 -1.92
N VAL A 41 3.95 25.20 -2.76
CA VAL A 41 3.60 23.91 -3.34
C VAL A 41 3.63 24.02 -4.86
N CYS A 42 4.52 23.30 -5.51
CA CYS A 42 4.52 23.13 -6.96
C CYS A 42 3.55 22.02 -7.37
N LEU A 43 2.73 22.26 -8.36
CA LEU A 43 1.73 21.34 -8.92
C LEU A 43 2.04 21.01 -10.39
N PRO A 44 3.12 20.27 -10.68
CA PRO A 44 3.48 19.90 -12.04
C PRO A 44 2.37 19.10 -12.71
N LYS A 45 2.23 19.30 -14.03
CA LYS A 45 1.30 18.55 -14.89
C LYS A 45 2.02 17.58 -15.83
N THR A 46 3.33 17.75 -15.97
CA THR A 46 4.16 16.97 -16.89
C THR A 46 5.50 16.62 -16.23
N THR A 47 6.16 15.57 -16.73
CA THR A 47 7.52 15.21 -16.35
C THR A 47 8.50 16.37 -16.59
N GLN A 48 8.27 17.17 -17.64
CA GLN A 48 9.10 18.34 -17.94
C GLN A 48 8.95 19.45 -16.89
N ASP A 49 7.74 19.63 -16.33
CA ASP A 49 7.53 20.54 -15.19
C ASP A 49 8.33 20.10 -13.97
N VAL A 50 8.28 18.78 -13.65
CA VAL A 50 9.07 18.20 -12.55
C VAL A 50 10.57 18.43 -12.80
N SER A 51 11.06 18.17 -14.02
CA SER A 51 12.46 18.45 -14.40
C SER A 51 12.82 19.93 -14.20
N THR A 52 11.93 20.85 -14.57
CA THR A 52 12.15 22.28 -14.41
C THR A 52 12.25 22.69 -12.94
N ILE A 53 11.33 22.14 -12.11
CA ILE A 53 11.33 22.36 -10.65
C ILE A 53 12.65 21.85 -10.05
N MET A 54 13.03 20.61 -10.38
CA MET A 54 14.22 19.98 -9.80
C MET A 54 15.52 20.69 -10.22
N LYS A 55 15.64 21.12 -11.48
CA LYS A 55 16.77 21.96 -11.94
C LYS A 55 16.89 23.24 -11.14
N TRP A 56 15.78 23.90 -10.88
CA TRP A 56 15.77 25.12 -10.08
C TRP A 56 16.17 24.83 -8.62
N CYS A 57 15.60 23.78 -8.03
CA CYS A 57 15.92 23.35 -6.66
C CYS A 57 17.40 22.99 -6.51
N TYR A 58 17.95 22.20 -7.44
CA TYR A 58 19.35 21.81 -7.45
C TYR A 58 20.28 23.03 -7.52
N LYS A 59 20.02 23.95 -8.46
CA LYS A 59 20.81 25.19 -8.60
C LYS A 59 20.79 26.04 -7.35
N ASN A 60 19.69 26.07 -6.64
CA ASN A 60 19.49 26.95 -5.48
C ASN A 60 19.64 26.22 -4.14
N GLN A 61 20.04 24.95 -4.15
CA GLN A 61 20.17 24.11 -2.94
C GLN A 61 18.88 24.10 -2.10
N GLN A 62 17.72 24.11 -2.77
CA GLN A 62 16.41 24.08 -2.15
C GLN A 62 16.01 22.64 -1.82
N GLU A 63 15.71 22.38 -0.56
CA GLU A 63 15.17 21.11 -0.12
C GLU A 63 13.74 20.90 -0.63
N VAL A 64 13.44 19.66 -1.02
CA VAL A 64 12.17 19.26 -1.61
C VAL A 64 11.56 18.10 -0.83
N VAL A 65 10.27 18.18 -0.54
CA VAL A 65 9.46 17.05 -0.08
C VAL A 65 8.42 16.72 -1.13
N VAL A 66 8.37 15.45 -1.55
CA VAL A 66 7.42 15.01 -2.58
C VAL A 66 6.15 14.51 -1.94
N HIS A 67 5.01 15.05 -2.36
CA HIS A 67 3.69 14.62 -1.91
C HIS A 67 2.99 13.78 -2.97
N GLY A 68 2.54 12.58 -2.55
CA GLY A 68 1.56 11.77 -3.25
C GLY A 68 0.21 11.84 -2.54
N GLY A 69 -0.44 10.70 -2.30
CA GLY A 69 -1.73 10.58 -1.63
C GLY A 69 -1.73 10.84 -0.12
N LEU A 70 -0.59 11.14 0.49
CA LEU A 70 -0.43 11.45 1.92
C LEU A 70 -0.92 10.34 2.87
N THR A 71 -0.89 9.10 2.44
CA THR A 71 -1.45 7.92 3.14
C THR A 71 -0.43 7.16 3.98
N ASN A 72 0.82 7.62 4.05
CA ASN A 72 1.85 6.96 4.86
C ASN A 72 1.55 7.11 6.37
N LEU A 73 2.07 6.20 7.19
CA LEU A 73 1.87 6.18 8.64
C LEU A 73 3.13 6.57 9.43
N VAL A 74 4.25 6.85 8.74
CA VAL A 74 5.57 7.03 9.37
C VAL A 74 6.14 8.45 9.24
N GLY A 75 5.35 9.41 8.75
CA GLY A 75 5.71 10.83 8.70
C GLY A 75 6.60 11.23 7.52
N GLY A 76 6.78 10.39 6.50
CA GLY A 76 7.65 10.67 5.34
C GLY A 76 7.24 11.86 4.47
N THR A 77 6.05 12.43 4.69
CA THR A 77 5.52 13.60 3.97
C THR A 77 5.48 14.87 4.83
N GLN A 78 5.99 14.81 6.08
CA GLN A 78 6.09 16.00 6.93
C GLN A 78 7.09 17.00 6.34
N THR A 79 6.77 18.29 6.50
CA THR A 79 7.55 19.38 5.93
C THR A 79 7.93 20.41 6.99
N GLN A 80 8.97 21.19 6.68
CA GLN A 80 9.38 22.37 7.43
C GLN A 80 9.17 23.64 6.60
N ALA A 81 9.13 24.78 7.27
CA ALA A 81 8.80 26.08 6.65
C ALA A 81 9.76 26.52 5.53
N ASP A 82 10.98 26.00 5.52
CA ASP A 82 12.04 26.29 4.52
C ASP A 82 12.07 25.28 3.35
N GLN A 83 11.24 24.26 3.37
CA GLN A 83 11.18 23.24 2.34
C GLN A 83 10.11 23.56 1.27
N LEU A 84 10.36 23.12 0.04
CA LEU A 84 9.42 23.21 -1.08
C LEU A 84 8.70 21.88 -1.22
N VAL A 85 7.37 21.92 -1.40
CA VAL A 85 6.57 20.75 -1.71
C VAL A 85 6.40 20.58 -3.21
N VAL A 86 6.58 19.37 -3.72
CA VAL A 86 6.20 18.97 -5.07
C VAL A 86 5.07 17.94 -4.98
N SER A 87 3.84 18.34 -5.28
CA SER A 87 2.67 17.45 -5.27
C SER A 87 2.33 16.99 -6.68
N LEU A 88 2.30 15.66 -6.85
CA LEU A 88 2.06 15.05 -8.17
C LEU A 88 0.57 14.87 -8.50
N GLU A 89 -0.34 15.40 -7.72
CA GLU A 89 -1.80 15.24 -7.86
C GLU A 89 -2.36 15.63 -9.23
N LYS A 90 -1.66 16.51 -9.98
CA LYS A 90 -2.06 16.93 -11.33
C LYS A 90 -1.53 16.04 -12.44
N MET A 91 -0.64 15.10 -12.12
CA MET A 91 -0.13 14.06 -13.01
C MET A 91 -0.90 12.76 -12.74
N ASN A 92 -2.20 12.78 -13.01
CA ASN A 92 -3.14 11.73 -12.58
C ASN A 92 -3.73 10.91 -13.73
N GLY A 93 -3.14 11.01 -14.93
CA GLY A 93 -3.53 10.22 -16.08
C GLY A 93 -3.14 8.74 -15.96
N ALA A 94 -3.90 7.88 -16.61
CA ALA A 94 -3.54 6.52 -16.89
C ALA A 94 -3.85 6.22 -18.36
N ASP A 95 -2.93 5.52 -19.04
CA ASP A 95 -3.16 5.05 -20.40
C ASP A 95 -4.20 3.94 -20.40
N ALA A 96 -4.77 3.67 -21.58
CA ALA A 96 -5.62 2.50 -21.77
C ALA A 96 -4.84 1.23 -21.42
N VAL A 97 -5.51 0.30 -20.74
CA VAL A 97 -4.95 -1.03 -20.47
C VAL A 97 -4.67 -1.74 -21.78
N ASP A 98 -3.46 -2.28 -21.93
CA ASP A 98 -3.11 -3.18 -23.01
C ASP A 98 -3.41 -4.63 -22.61
N PRO A 99 -4.53 -5.22 -23.09
CA PRO A 99 -4.92 -6.56 -22.68
C PRO A 99 -4.05 -7.65 -23.32
N GLN A 100 -3.36 -7.37 -24.44
CA GLN A 100 -2.50 -8.35 -25.10
C GLN A 100 -1.17 -8.48 -24.34
N ASN A 101 -0.52 -7.35 -24.02
CA ASN A 101 0.70 -7.33 -23.23
C ASN A 101 0.43 -7.48 -21.73
N ARG A 102 -0.84 -7.30 -21.31
CA ARG A 102 -1.27 -7.30 -19.92
C ARG A 102 -0.48 -6.28 -19.11
N THR A 103 -0.56 -5.04 -19.55
CA THR A 103 0.12 -3.91 -18.91
C THR A 103 -0.80 -2.70 -18.83
N VAL A 104 -0.50 -1.81 -17.90
CA VAL A 104 -1.08 -0.48 -17.79
C VAL A 104 0.02 0.51 -17.44
N THR A 105 0.04 1.65 -18.13
CA THR A 105 0.91 2.77 -17.79
C THR A 105 0.11 3.80 -17.01
N ALA A 106 0.65 4.31 -15.90
CA ALA A 106 -0.01 5.32 -15.11
C ALA A 106 0.98 6.42 -14.70
N GLU A 107 0.51 7.65 -14.62
CA GLU A 107 1.23 8.77 -14.05
C GLU A 107 1.29 8.65 -12.52
N ALA A 108 2.31 9.25 -11.93
CA ALA A 108 2.62 9.09 -10.50
C ALA A 108 1.53 9.61 -9.55
N GLY A 109 0.73 10.59 -9.97
CA GLY A 109 -0.40 11.13 -9.22
C GLY A 109 -1.72 10.39 -9.45
N ALA A 110 -1.75 9.36 -10.32
CA ALA A 110 -2.94 8.54 -10.51
C ALA A 110 -3.28 7.79 -9.22
N ILE A 111 -4.54 7.79 -8.84
CA ILE A 111 -5.05 7.05 -7.67
C ILE A 111 -5.01 5.55 -7.99
N LEU A 112 -4.48 4.76 -7.06
CA LEU A 112 -4.32 3.32 -7.28
C LEU A 112 -5.65 2.64 -7.60
N GLU A 113 -6.73 2.98 -6.92
CA GLU A 113 -8.05 2.37 -7.15
C GLU A 113 -8.52 2.54 -8.59
N ASN A 114 -8.31 3.71 -9.21
CA ASN A 114 -8.65 3.94 -10.61
C ASN A 114 -7.84 3.03 -11.56
N VAL A 115 -6.57 2.77 -11.23
CA VAL A 115 -5.72 1.86 -12.02
C VAL A 115 -6.17 0.40 -11.85
N LEU A 116 -6.59 0.01 -10.65
CA LEU A 116 -7.16 -1.33 -10.39
C LEU A 116 -8.46 -1.53 -11.16
N GLU A 117 -9.38 -0.58 -11.09
CA GLU A 117 -10.65 -0.61 -11.81
C GLU A 117 -10.46 -0.65 -13.33
N ALA A 118 -9.51 0.13 -13.87
CA ALA A 118 -9.19 0.11 -15.30
C ALA A 118 -8.72 -1.30 -15.74
N ALA A 119 -7.90 -1.97 -14.93
CA ALA A 119 -7.48 -3.34 -15.18
C ALA A 119 -8.65 -4.33 -15.10
N GLU A 120 -9.49 -4.21 -14.07
CA GLU A 120 -10.64 -5.09 -13.85
C GLU A 120 -11.69 -5.00 -14.93
N ASN A 121 -11.89 -3.82 -15.52
CA ASN A 121 -12.77 -3.58 -16.66
C ASN A 121 -12.29 -4.28 -17.94
N GLN A 122 -11.07 -4.80 -17.96
CA GLN A 122 -10.50 -5.60 -19.05
C GLN A 122 -10.26 -7.07 -18.63
N ASP A 123 -10.96 -7.55 -17.58
CA ASP A 123 -10.80 -8.89 -16.99
C ASP A 123 -9.35 -9.19 -16.57
N LEU A 124 -8.58 -8.13 -16.26
CA LEU A 124 -7.21 -8.21 -15.75
C LEU A 124 -7.13 -7.78 -14.30
N PHE A 125 -6.01 -8.08 -13.66
CA PHE A 125 -5.86 -7.90 -12.24
C PHE A 125 -4.45 -7.41 -11.89
N LEU A 126 -4.39 -6.33 -11.09
CA LEU A 126 -3.20 -5.87 -10.40
C LEU A 126 -3.37 -6.20 -8.90
N PRO A 127 -2.65 -7.17 -8.34
CA PRO A 127 -2.95 -7.71 -7.00
C PRO A 127 -2.44 -6.84 -5.85
N LEU A 128 -2.38 -5.54 -6.03
CA LEU A 128 -2.08 -4.59 -4.96
C LEU A 128 -3.37 -4.28 -4.20
N SER A 129 -3.40 -4.59 -2.90
CA SER A 129 -4.58 -4.36 -2.05
C SER A 129 -4.15 -3.93 -0.66
N PHE A 130 -4.58 -2.73 -0.27
CA PHE A 130 -4.44 -2.18 1.09
C PHE A 130 -5.52 -1.11 1.32
N GLY A 131 -5.82 -0.80 2.59
CA GLY A 131 -6.96 0.05 2.96
C GLY A 131 -6.96 1.45 2.35
N ALA A 132 -5.79 2.03 2.13
CA ALA A 132 -5.66 3.39 1.59
C ALA A 132 -5.72 3.49 0.04
N ARG A 133 -6.07 2.42 -0.71
CA ARG A 133 -6.05 2.39 -2.18
C ARG A 133 -6.84 3.51 -2.86
N GLY A 134 -7.93 3.98 -2.23
CA GLY A 134 -8.78 5.07 -2.71
C GLY A 134 -8.15 6.46 -2.65
N SER A 135 -7.00 6.61 -1.96
CA SER A 135 -6.27 7.88 -1.84
C SER A 135 -4.80 7.74 -2.21
N ALA A 136 -4.22 6.55 -2.10
CA ALA A 136 -2.83 6.29 -2.42
C ALA A 136 -2.56 6.52 -3.92
N GLN A 137 -1.48 7.23 -4.23
CA GLN A 137 -1.06 7.52 -5.59
C GLN A 137 0.07 6.62 -6.05
N VAL A 138 0.11 6.33 -7.34
CA VAL A 138 1.08 5.43 -8.00
C VAL A 138 2.52 5.75 -7.64
N GLY A 139 2.94 7.02 -7.70
CA GLY A 139 4.31 7.41 -7.34
C GLY A 139 4.64 7.13 -5.88
N GLY A 140 3.69 7.37 -4.97
CA GLY A 140 3.85 7.11 -3.54
C GLY A 140 4.01 5.62 -3.24
N ILE A 141 3.15 4.76 -3.79
CA ILE A 141 3.23 3.30 -3.55
C ILE A 141 4.50 2.67 -4.13
N ILE A 142 5.03 3.22 -5.22
CA ILE A 142 6.31 2.79 -5.78
C ILE A 142 7.46 3.27 -4.90
N SER A 143 7.46 4.56 -4.52
CA SER A 143 8.53 5.15 -3.70
C SER A 143 8.67 4.47 -2.34
N THR A 144 7.56 4.03 -1.73
CA THR A 144 7.56 3.28 -0.46
C THR A 144 7.66 1.76 -0.66
N ASN A 145 7.62 1.28 -1.92
CA ASN A 145 7.48 -0.15 -2.22
C ASN A 145 6.32 -0.77 -1.45
N ALA A 146 5.15 -0.13 -1.50
CA ALA A 146 4.01 -0.49 -0.68
C ALA A 146 3.59 -1.97 -0.86
N GLY A 147 3.13 -2.56 0.22
CA GLY A 147 2.57 -3.89 0.26
C GLY A 147 1.29 -3.89 1.08
N GLY A 148 0.46 -4.89 0.90
CA GLY A 148 -0.77 -5.07 1.63
C GLY A 148 -1.10 -6.54 1.80
N LEU A 149 -2.36 -6.87 2.04
CA LEU A 149 -2.81 -8.21 2.40
C LEU A 149 -2.32 -9.32 1.43
N ARG A 150 -2.18 -9.01 0.13
CA ARG A 150 -1.81 -10.00 -0.88
C ARG A 150 -0.30 -10.17 -1.10
N VAL A 151 0.52 -9.49 -0.30
CA VAL A 151 2.00 -9.65 -0.32
C VAL A 151 2.39 -11.10 -0.09
N PHE A 152 1.64 -11.81 0.74
CA PHE A 152 1.86 -13.23 1.01
C PHE A 152 2.05 -14.06 -0.26
N ARG A 153 1.23 -13.81 -1.29
CA ARG A 153 1.28 -14.57 -2.56
C ARG A 153 1.95 -13.81 -3.71
N TYR A 154 1.68 -12.52 -3.81
CA TYR A 154 2.00 -11.75 -5.01
C TYR A 154 3.21 -10.84 -4.83
N GLY A 155 3.73 -10.72 -3.60
CA GLY A 155 4.86 -9.84 -3.30
C GLY A 155 4.47 -8.36 -3.25
N MET A 156 5.49 -7.52 -3.11
CA MET A 156 5.39 -6.07 -2.96
C MET A 156 5.19 -5.37 -4.30
N THR A 157 4.95 -4.06 -4.29
CA THR A 157 4.81 -3.22 -5.51
C THR A 157 5.94 -3.45 -6.52
N ARG A 158 7.20 -3.61 -6.06
CA ARG A 158 8.35 -3.87 -6.96
C ARG A 158 8.18 -5.08 -7.88
N ASN A 159 7.44 -6.08 -7.46
CA ASN A 159 7.20 -7.29 -8.24
C ASN A 159 6.26 -7.04 -9.43
N TRP A 160 5.57 -5.89 -9.44
CA TRP A 160 4.54 -5.55 -10.44
C TRP A 160 4.99 -4.45 -11.40
N VAL A 161 6.03 -3.70 -11.07
CA VAL A 161 6.57 -2.61 -11.91
C VAL A 161 7.49 -3.20 -12.99
N LEU A 162 7.15 -2.95 -14.27
CA LEU A 162 7.97 -3.31 -15.43
C LEU A 162 8.90 -2.18 -15.87
N GLY A 163 8.44 -0.92 -15.76
CA GLY A 163 9.20 0.24 -16.19
C GLY A 163 8.86 1.47 -15.35
N LEU A 164 9.78 2.41 -15.32
CA LEU A 164 9.63 3.70 -14.64
C LEU A 164 10.13 4.85 -15.51
N GLU A 165 9.51 6.01 -15.33
CA GLU A 165 10.07 7.32 -15.67
C GLU A 165 10.35 8.05 -14.37
N VAL A 166 11.56 8.63 -14.24
CA VAL A 166 12.03 9.25 -13.00
C VAL A 166 12.77 10.54 -13.32
N VAL A 167 12.58 11.57 -12.51
CA VAL A 167 13.36 12.82 -12.57
C VAL A 167 14.35 12.86 -11.40
N LEU A 168 15.64 12.97 -11.71
CA LEU A 168 16.71 13.06 -10.72
C LEU A 168 16.77 14.46 -10.07
N ALA A 169 17.58 14.58 -9.02
CA ALA A 169 17.75 15.84 -8.29
C ALA A 169 18.24 17.00 -9.17
N ASP A 170 19.07 16.75 -10.16
CA ASP A 170 19.56 17.74 -11.12
C ASP A 170 18.57 18.05 -12.26
N GLY A 171 17.39 17.40 -12.24
CA GLY A 171 16.35 17.51 -13.24
C GLY A 171 16.57 16.64 -14.49
N THR A 172 17.55 15.73 -14.48
CA THR A 172 17.72 14.73 -15.55
C THR A 172 16.55 13.78 -15.54
N ILE A 173 15.97 13.52 -16.71
CA ILE A 173 14.89 12.55 -16.88
C ILE A 173 15.48 11.21 -17.29
N ILE A 174 15.18 10.17 -16.54
CA ILE A 174 15.46 8.78 -16.90
C ILE A 174 14.12 8.15 -17.34
N GLU A 175 14.01 7.85 -18.62
CA GLU A 175 12.83 7.17 -19.18
C GLU A 175 13.17 5.71 -19.50
N ASN A 176 12.47 4.79 -18.82
CA ASN A 176 12.59 3.36 -19.06
C ASN A 176 11.21 2.70 -18.88
N LEU A 177 10.25 3.10 -19.72
CA LEU A 177 8.85 2.63 -19.68
C LEU A 177 8.68 1.33 -20.49
N LYS A 178 9.47 0.31 -20.16
CA LYS A 178 9.41 -1.01 -20.80
C LYS A 178 8.17 -1.78 -20.38
N THR A 179 7.59 -2.52 -21.33
CA THR A 179 6.47 -3.44 -21.14
C THR A 179 6.89 -4.91 -21.13
N LEU A 180 8.19 -5.18 -21.29
CA LEU A 180 8.75 -6.53 -21.41
C LEU A 180 8.80 -7.22 -20.05
N ARG A 181 8.21 -8.41 -19.96
CA ARG A 181 8.30 -9.27 -18.76
C ARG A 181 9.68 -9.91 -18.60
N LYS A 182 10.29 -10.28 -19.72
CA LYS A 182 11.66 -10.80 -19.76
C LYS A 182 12.54 -9.74 -20.38
N ASP A 183 13.28 -9.03 -19.55
CA ASP A 183 14.30 -8.08 -19.97
C ASP A 183 15.59 -8.38 -19.18
N ASN A 184 16.55 -8.95 -19.85
CA ASN A 184 17.86 -9.28 -19.33
C ASN A 184 18.96 -8.39 -19.94
N SER A 185 18.59 -7.27 -20.55
CA SER A 185 19.50 -6.33 -21.17
C SER A 185 19.90 -5.22 -20.18
N GLY A 186 21.12 -5.30 -19.65
CA GLY A 186 21.69 -4.28 -18.79
C GLY A 186 21.24 -4.35 -17.32
N ILE A 187 21.54 -3.28 -16.58
CA ILE A 187 21.20 -3.16 -15.16
C ILE A 187 19.73 -2.72 -15.02
N ASP A 188 19.02 -3.33 -14.10
CA ASP A 188 17.63 -2.99 -13.78
C ASP A 188 17.54 -1.77 -12.86
N LEU A 189 17.73 -0.58 -13.44
CA LEU A 189 17.80 0.69 -12.72
C LEU A 189 16.54 1.05 -11.94
N LYS A 190 15.35 0.58 -12.34
CA LYS A 190 14.10 0.87 -11.62
C LYS A 190 14.15 0.41 -10.16
N GLN A 191 14.93 -0.64 -9.86
CA GLN A 191 15.07 -1.17 -8.51
C GLN A 191 15.75 -0.20 -7.53
N LEU A 192 16.48 0.79 -8.02
CA LEU A 192 17.07 1.85 -7.18
C LEU A 192 16.02 2.82 -6.65
N PHE A 193 14.97 3.06 -7.43
CA PHE A 193 13.93 4.06 -7.11
C PHE A 193 12.75 3.46 -6.33
N ILE A 194 12.50 2.16 -6.50
CA ILE A 194 11.41 1.47 -5.80
C ILE A 194 11.81 1.23 -4.34
N GLY A 195 11.11 1.87 -3.41
CA GLY A 195 11.43 1.84 -1.99
C GLY A 195 12.49 2.84 -1.56
N ALA A 196 12.88 3.77 -2.45
CA ALA A 196 13.83 4.84 -2.12
C ALA A 196 13.17 6.08 -1.49
N GLU A 197 11.85 6.07 -1.29
CA GLU A 197 11.07 7.15 -0.65
C GLU A 197 11.30 8.55 -1.27
N GLY A 198 11.63 8.59 -2.58
CA GLY A 198 11.87 9.83 -3.32
C GLY A 198 13.27 10.43 -3.18
N ILE A 199 14.16 9.89 -2.32
CA ILE A 199 15.50 10.46 -2.08
C ILE A 199 16.45 10.34 -3.28
N LEU A 200 16.24 9.38 -4.17
CA LEU A 200 17.05 9.18 -5.37
C LEU A 200 16.45 9.83 -6.63
N GLY A 201 15.20 10.22 -6.59
CA GLY A 201 14.50 10.84 -7.70
C GLY A 201 12.99 10.77 -7.53
N ILE A 202 12.28 11.57 -8.33
CA ILE A 202 10.83 11.66 -8.33
C ILE A 202 10.28 10.77 -9.44
N VAL A 203 9.54 9.72 -9.09
CA VAL A 203 8.80 8.90 -10.06
C VAL A 203 7.70 9.74 -10.69
N THR A 204 7.63 9.76 -12.02
CA THR A 204 6.61 10.52 -12.77
C THR A 204 5.65 9.63 -13.54
N LYS A 205 6.11 8.44 -13.99
CA LYS A 205 5.27 7.42 -14.64
C LYS A 205 5.75 6.01 -14.30
N ALA A 206 4.83 5.06 -14.36
CA ALA A 206 5.14 3.66 -14.19
C ALA A 206 4.33 2.77 -15.13
N VAL A 207 4.95 1.65 -15.53
CA VAL A 207 4.29 0.55 -16.23
C VAL A 207 4.12 -0.61 -15.25
N PHE A 208 2.88 -1.04 -15.04
CA PHE A 208 2.55 -2.24 -14.26
C PHE A 208 2.26 -3.42 -15.16
N ARG A 209 2.71 -4.60 -14.75
CA ARG A 209 2.22 -5.86 -15.29
C ARG A 209 0.90 -6.25 -14.66
N LEU A 210 0.05 -6.90 -15.43
CA LEU A 210 -1.23 -7.43 -15.01
C LEU A 210 -1.27 -8.95 -15.19
N ILE A 211 -2.20 -9.59 -14.50
CA ILE A 211 -2.51 -11.02 -14.66
C ILE A 211 -4.00 -11.19 -14.94
N GLU A 212 -4.43 -12.39 -15.27
CA GLU A 212 -5.84 -12.74 -15.40
C GLU A 212 -6.57 -12.51 -14.08
N LYS A 213 -7.77 -11.93 -14.15
CA LYS A 213 -8.60 -11.68 -12.97
C LYS A 213 -9.06 -13.01 -12.36
N PRO A 214 -8.86 -13.22 -11.06
CA PRO A 214 -9.49 -14.33 -10.34
C PRO A 214 -11.02 -14.24 -10.47
N GLN A 215 -11.67 -15.37 -10.66
CA GLN A 215 -13.13 -15.43 -10.85
C GLN A 215 -13.86 -15.60 -9.52
N THR A 216 -13.16 -16.06 -8.48
CA THR A 216 -13.73 -16.35 -7.17
C THR A 216 -12.90 -15.71 -6.08
N ARG A 217 -13.56 -15.28 -5.02
CA ARG A 217 -12.95 -14.82 -3.77
C ARG A 217 -13.73 -15.45 -2.61
N HIS A 218 -13.01 -16.03 -1.66
CA HIS A 218 -13.56 -16.56 -0.41
C HIS A 218 -12.70 -16.06 0.73
N SER A 219 -13.35 -15.75 1.86
CA SER A 219 -12.65 -15.28 3.06
C SER A 219 -13.14 -16.04 4.28
N ALA A 220 -12.23 -16.22 5.23
CA ALA A 220 -12.56 -16.77 6.54
C ALA A 220 -11.78 -16.01 7.62
N ILE A 221 -12.36 -15.93 8.81
CA ILE A 221 -11.65 -15.57 10.04
C ILE A 221 -11.56 -16.81 10.90
N LEU A 222 -10.41 -17.09 11.45
CA LEU A 222 -10.19 -18.18 12.40
C LEU A 222 -9.38 -17.71 13.61
N THR A 223 -9.42 -18.49 14.70
CA THR A 223 -8.67 -18.16 15.91
C THR A 223 -7.93 -19.36 16.48
N THR A 224 -6.79 -19.09 17.11
CA THR A 224 -5.95 -20.08 17.78
C THR A 224 -5.30 -19.48 19.03
N ASN A 225 -5.01 -20.30 20.02
CA ASN A 225 -4.42 -19.85 21.28
C ASN A 225 -2.88 -19.99 21.31
N ASP A 226 -2.27 -20.63 20.32
CA ASP A 226 -0.86 -21.00 20.33
C ASP A 226 -0.16 -20.63 19.02
N TYR A 227 1.00 -20.00 19.13
CA TYR A 227 1.77 -19.55 17.96
C TYR A 227 2.29 -20.73 17.12
N SER A 228 2.66 -21.85 17.75
CA SER A 228 3.10 -23.03 17.02
C SER A 228 1.97 -23.64 16.20
N LYS A 229 0.73 -23.65 16.74
CA LYS A 229 -0.47 -24.07 16.03
C LYS A 229 -0.80 -23.14 14.87
N LEU A 230 -0.61 -21.84 15.06
CA LEU A 230 -0.74 -20.84 13.99
C LEU A 230 0.18 -21.15 12.81
N LEU A 231 1.46 -21.45 13.07
CA LEU A 231 2.42 -21.81 12.02
C LEU A 231 2.08 -23.13 11.33
N GLN A 232 1.56 -24.11 12.08
CA GLN A 232 1.09 -25.38 11.52
C GLN A 232 -0.12 -25.15 10.59
N THR A 233 -1.06 -24.30 11.01
CA THR A 233 -2.22 -23.88 10.21
C THR A 233 -1.78 -23.21 8.91
N LEU A 234 -0.89 -22.21 8.99
CA LEU A 234 -0.35 -21.52 7.83
C LEU A 234 0.30 -22.49 6.84
N ARG A 235 1.17 -23.37 7.34
CA ARG A 235 1.86 -24.35 6.50
C ARG A 235 0.89 -25.30 5.81
N TYR A 236 -0.09 -25.79 6.53
CA TYR A 236 -1.08 -26.72 5.99
C TYR A 236 -1.96 -26.03 4.94
N PHE A 237 -2.42 -24.82 5.20
CA PHE A 237 -3.20 -24.04 4.25
C PHE A 237 -2.40 -23.72 2.97
N ASP A 238 -1.13 -23.34 3.10
CA ASP A 238 -0.28 -23.08 1.93
C ASP A 238 -0.04 -24.35 1.10
N GLN A 239 0.11 -25.51 1.73
CA GLN A 239 0.25 -26.80 1.04
C GLN A 239 -1.04 -27.25 0.34
N THR A 240 -2.19 -27.06 0.99
CA THR A 240 -3.49 -27.55 0.51
C THR A 240 -4.12 -26.63 -0.51
N LEU A 241 -4.13 -25.32 -0.25
CA LEU A 241 -4.74 -24.29 -1.11
C LEU A 241 -3.77 -23.82 -2.20
N GLY A 242 -2.46 -23.94 -1.98
CA GLY A 242 -1.43 -23.61 -2.95
C GLY A 242 -1.49 -22.14 -3.38
N ALA A 243 -1.42 -21.91 -4.69
CA ALA A 243 -1.44 -20.55 -5.25
C ALA A 243 -2.74 -19.78 -5.01
N ARG A 244 -3.80 -20.42 -4.56
CA ARG A 244 -5.09 -19.79 -4.24
C ARG A 244 -5.10 -19.12 -2.87
N LEU A 245 -4.26 -19.52 -1.92
CA LEU A 245 -4.09 -18.81 -0.65
C LEU A 245 -3.37 -17.49 -0.95
N THR A 246 -4.08 -16.38 -0.94
CA THR A 246 -3.58 -15.05 -1.34
C THR A 246 -3.38 -14.10 -0.18
N GLY A 247 -4.09 -14.32 0.92
CA GLY A 247 -3.96 -13.54 2.14
C GLY A 247 -3.97 -14.45 3.37
N PHE A 248 -3.07 -14.16 4.31
CA PHE A 248 -3.01 -14.79 5.63
C PHE A 248 -2.48 -13.74 6.61
N GLU A 249 -3.39 -13.01 7.25
CA GLU A 249 -3.12 -11.86 8.08
C GLU A 249 -3.45 -12.16 9.55
N LEU A 250 -2.62 -11.67 10.45
CA LEU A 250 -2.74 -11.94 11.88
C LEU A 250 -3.05 -10.67 12.67
N LEU A 251 -4.07 -10.72 13.53
CA LEU A 251 -4.27 -9.77 14.61
C LEU A 251 -4.09 -10.47 15.97
N TRP A 252 -3.45 -9.78 16.92
CA TRP A 252 -3.50 -10.19 18.32
C TRP A 252 -4.89 -9.96 18.90
N LYS A 253 -5.28 -10.79 19.85
CA LYS A 253 -6.56 -10.73 20.54
C LYS A 253 -6.94 -9.31 20.98
N ASN A 254 -6.01 -8.58 21.60
CA ASN A 254 -6.27 -7.23 22.08
C ASN A 254 -6.63 -6.27 20.94
N THR A 255 -5.87 -6.30 19.85
CA THR A 255 -6.17 -5.48 18.66
C THR A 255 -7.51 -5.86 18.06
N PHE A 256 -7.80 -7.15 17.92
CA PHE A 256 -9.10 -7.61 17.40
C PHE A 256 -10.27 -7.15 18.28
N HIS A 257 -10.13 -7.23 19.62
CA HIS A 257 -11.15 -6.73 20.54
C HIS A 257 -11.34 -5.22 20.44
N THR A 258 -10.25 -4.46 20.28
CA THR A 258 -10.35 -3.01 20.05
C THR A 258 -11.12 -2.71 18.76
N MET A 259 -10.83 -3.44 17.66
CA MET A 259 -11.51 -3.26 16.38
C MET A 259 -12.99 -3.70 16.40
N THR A 260 -13.38 -4.58 17.32
CA THR A 260 -14.76 -5.12 17.42
C THR A 260 -15.44 -4.71 18.74
N ALA A 261 -14.99 -3.61 19.36
CA ALA A 261 -15.60 -3.04 20.56
C ALA A 261 -17.00 -2.44 20.23
N GLU A 262 -17.84 -2.28 21.26
CA GLU A 262 -19.22 -1.80 21.10
C GLU A 262 -19.36 -0.41 20.44
N ASP A 263 -18.35 0.42 20.57
CA ASP A 263 -18.28 1.78 20.01
C ASP A 263 -17.62 1.84 18.63
N THR A 264 -17.28 0.68 18.03
CA THR A 264 -16.81 0.56 16.65
C THR A 264 -17.94 0.08 15.71
N PRO A 265 -17.83 0.32 14.39
CA PRO A 265 -18.84 -0.17 13.45
C PRO A 265 -18.78 -1.69 13.20
N TYR A 266 -17.83 -2.40 13.81
CA TYR A 266 -17.56 -3.81 13.53
C TYR A 266 -17.97 -4.70 14.70
N GLN A 267 -18.44 -5.91 14.37
CA GLN A 267 -18.76 -6.94 15.35
C GLN A 267 -17.90 -8.18 15.12
N SER A 268 -17.55 -8.87 16.21
CA SER A 268 -16.83 -10.14 16.11
C SER A 268 -17.70 -11.20 15.45
N PRO A 269 -17.27 -11.81 14.34
CA PRO A 269 -17.97 -12.94 13.75
C PRO A 269 -17.64 -14.27 14.44
N LEU A 270 -16.69 -14.29 15.39
CA LEU A 270 -16.26 -15.46 16.15
C LEU A 270 -17.05 -15.56 17.45
N GLN A 271 -17.42 -16.77 17.85
CA GLN A 271 -18.01 -17.07 19.15
C GLN A 271 -16.94 -17.14 20.25
N THR A 272 -15.76 -17.64 19.89
CA THR A 272 -14.60 -17.70 20.77
C THR A 272 -13.44 -16.93 20.15
N VAL A 273 -12.80 -16.04 20.92
CA VAL A 273 -11.63 -15.29 20.47
C VAL A 273 -10.44 -15.67 21.33
N GLU A 274 -9.47 -16.34 20.72
CA GLU A 274 -8.22 -16.76 21.33
C GLU A 274 -7.10 -15.73 21.11
N ASN A 275 -5.86 -16.06 21.48
CA ASN A 275 -4.72 -15.12 21.45
C ASN A 275 -4.42 -14.55 20.06
N TYR A 276 -4.69 -15.31 19.02
CA TYR A 276 -4.39 -14.99 17.63
C TYR A 276 -5.64 -15.13 16.77
N VAL A 277 -5.96 -14.08 16.04
CA VAL A 277 -7.07 -14.05 15.07
C VAL A 277 -6.49 -13.90 13.67
N VAL A 278 -6.85 -14.80 12.78
CA VAL A 278 -6.28 -14.90 11.43
C VAL A 278 -7.37 -14.64 10.39
N PHE A 279 -7.06 -13.76 9.46
CA PHE A 279 -7.87 -13.48 8.29
C PHE A 279 -7.26 -14.21 7.10
N VAL A 280 -8.08 -14.98 6.40
CA VAL A 280 -7.66 -15.80 5.26
C VAL A 280 -8.39 -15.35 4.01
N GLU A 281 -7.66 -15.17 2.90
CA GLU A 281 -8.24 -14.93 1.57
C GLU A 281 -7.81 -16.02 0.61
N VAL A 282 -8.78 -16.55 -0.14
CA VAL A 282 -8.59 -17.48 -1.24
C VAL A 282 -9.12 -16.85 -2.52
N LEU A 283 -8.27 -16.71 -3.53
CA LEU A 283 -8.63 -16.29 -4.88
C LEU A 283 -8.48 -17.47 -5.84
N GLY A 284 -9.51 -17.74 -6.62
CA GLY A 284 -9.54 -18.91 -7.49
C GLY A 284 -10.34 -18.73 -8.76
N LYS A 285 -10.84 -19.86 -9.29
CA LYS A 285 -11.59 -19.90 -10.55
C LYS A 285 -12.86 -20.75 -10.47
N ASP A 286 -13.00 -21.58 -9.45
CA ASP A 286 -14.11 -22.51 -9.27
C ASP A 286 -14.71 -22.32 -7.86
N SER A 287 -15.81 -21.58 -7.78
CA SER A 287 -16.41 -21.20 -6.49
C SER A 287 -16.75 -22.41 -5.63
N GLY A 288 -17.30 -23.47 -6.21
CA GLY A 288 -17.68 -24.67 -5.45
C GLY A 288 -16.48 -25.38 -4.84
N ARG A 289 -15.41 -25.53 -5.63
CA ARG A 289 -14.19 -26.18 -5.19
C ARG A 289 -13.37 -25.28 -4.26
N ASP A 290 -13.29 -24.00 -4.56
CA ASP A 290 -12.44 -23.07 -3.78
C ASP A 290 -12.97 -22.92 -2.34
N VAL A 291 -14.30 -22.81 -2.17
CA VAL A 291 -14.92 -22.73 -0.84
C VAL A 291 -14.80 -24.07 -0.11
N GLN A 292 -15.02 -25.20 -0.80
CA GLN A 292 -14.94 -26.52 -0.20
C GLN A 292 -13.51 -26.81 0.30
N ASP A 293 -12.49 -26.54 -0.53
CA ASP A 293 -11.10 -26.74 -0.14
C ASP A 293 -10.70 -25.87 1.07
N LEU A 294 -11.21 -24.63 1.17
CA LEU A 294 -11.01 -23.77 2.34
C LEU A 294 -11.70 -24.34 3.60
N GLN A 295 -12.94 -24.81 3.46
CA GLN A 295 -13.70 -25.43 4.56
C GLN A 295 -13.03 -26.73 5.03
N ASP A 296 -12.59 -27.57 4.11
CA ASP A 296 -11.87 -28.82 4.42
C ASP A 296 -10.53 -28.54 5.13
N ALA A 297 -9.80 -27.50 4.71
CA ALA A 297 -8.59 -27.07 5.38
C ALA A 297 -8.86 -26.62 6.82
N CYS A 298 -9.91 -25.84 7.05
CA CYS A 298 -10.34 -25.46 8.40
C CYS A 298 -10.78 -26.68 9.22
N ALA A 299 -11.59 -27.58 8.65
CA ALA A 299 -12.05 -28.81 9.33
C ALA A 299 -10.87 -29.67 9.79
N TYR A 300 -9.85 -29.81 8.95
CA TYR A 300 -8.61 -30.49 9.36
C TYR A 300 -7.88 -29.76 10.50
N GLY A 301 -7.82 -28.43 10.47
CA GLY A 301 -7.25 -27.60 11.54
C GLY A 301 -7.99 -27.79 12.88
N PHE A 302 -9.34 -27.89 12.85
CA PHE A 302 -10.14 -28.25 14.03
C PHE A 302 -9.81 -29.65 14.53
N TYR A 303 -9.76 -30.64 13.64
CA TYR A 303 -9.44 -32.03 14.01
C TYR A 303 -8.06 -32.12 14.66
N GLN A 304 -7.08 -31.36 14.20
CA GLN A 304 -5.72 -31.29 14.78
C GLN A 304 -5.64 -30.42 16.04
N ASN A 305 -6.76 -29.81 16.46
CA ASN A 305 -6.80 -28.85 17.58
C ASN A 305 -5.85 -27.64 17.37
N TRP A 306 -5.69 -27.21 16.10
CA TRP A 306 -4.96 -25.98 15.74
C TRP A 306 -5.86 -24.76 15.72
N ILE A 307 -7.11 -24.92 15.34
CA ILE A 307 -8.15 -23.89 15.21
C ILE A 307 -9.16 -24.11 16.35
N ALA A 308 -9.50 -23.05 17.08
CA ALA A 308 -10.48 -23.06 18.15
C ALA A 308 -11.88 -22.65 17.67
N ASP A 309 -11.95 -21.69 16.73
CA ASP A 309 -13.20 -21.21 16.11
C ASP A 309 -12.91 -20.65 14.71
N ALA A 310 -13.91 -20.64 13.82
CA ALA A 310 -13.81 -20.08 12.49
C ALA A 310 -15.18 -19.62 11.95
N SER A 311 -15.17 -18.52 11.20
CA SER A 311 -16.33 -17.99 10.45
C SER A 311 -15.98 -17.81 8.97
N PHE A 312 -16.97 -18.13 8.10
CA PHE A 312 -16.84 -18.04 6.66
C PHE A 312 -17.77 -16.96 6.12
N PHE A 313 -17.39 -16.34 5.01
CA PHE A 313 -18.13 -15.23 4.40
C PHE A 313 -18.48 -15.58 2.95
N ASP A 314 -19.77 -15.77 2.68
CA ASP A 314 -20.28 -16.31 1.41
C ASP A 314 -20.57 -15.24 0.36
N THR A 315 -20.70 -13.95 0.77
CA THR A 315 -21.00 -12.84 -0.15
C THR A 315 -19.84 -11.85 -0.24
N ALA A 316 -19.69 -11.20 -1.40
CA ALA A 316 -18.66 -10.17 -1.58
C ALA A 316 -18.77 -9.05 -0.52
N ALA A 317 -19.98 -8.60 -0.21
CA ALA A 317 -20.22 -7.57 0.81
C ALA A 317 -19.76 -8.03 2.21
N ALA A 318 -20.09 -9.27 2.62
CA ALA A 318 -19.66 -9.83 3.91
C ALA A 318 -18.13 -10.02 3.96
N GLN A 319 -17.50 -10.40 2.84
CA GLN A 319 -16.04 -10.49 2.74
C GLN A 319 -15.38 -9.13 2.87
N ASP A 320 -15.91 -8.11 2.21
CA ASP A 320 -15.38 -6.75 2.32
C ASP A 320 -15.54 -6.18 3.73
N GLU A 321 -16.65 -6.45 4.40
CA GLU A 321 -16.88 -6.06 5.79
C GLU A 321 -15.90 -6.78 6.73
N CYS A 322 -15.67 -8.06 6.53
CA CYS A 322 -14.67 -8.84 7.25
C CYS A 322 -13.29 -8.20 7.17
N TRP A 323 -12.83 -7.83 5.97
CA TRP A 323 -11.51 -7.24 5.77
C TRP A 323 -11.41 -5.83 6.33
N LYS A 324 -12.49 -5.05 6.42
CA LYS A 324 -12.48 -3.74 7.11
C LYS A 324 -12.09 -3.84 8.57
N ILE A 325 -12.44 -4.91 9.27
CA ILE A 325 -11.98 -5.15 10.66
C ILE A 325 -10.45 -5.10 10.74
N ARG A 326 -9.74 -5.56 9.70
CA ARG A 326 -8.28 -5.58 9.64
C ARG A 326 -7.68 -4.28 9.09
N GLU A 327 -8.36 -3.61 8.16
CA GLU A 327 -7.79 -2.53 7.35
C GLU A 327 -8.15 -1.13 7.84
N ASP A 328 -9.17 -0.97 8.69
CA ASP A 328 -9.62 0.33 9.18
C ASP A 328 -8.75 0.83 10.33
N VAL A 329 -7.62 1.44 9.98
CA VAL A 329 -6.70 2.05 10.96
C VAL A 329 -7.37 3.19 11.73
N ALA A 330 -8.34 3.90 11.13
CA ALA A 330 -9.02 5.01 11.80
C ALA A 330 -9.83 4.52 13.00
N ALA A 331 -10.49 3.35 12.90
CA ALA A 331 -11.19 2.75 14.04
C ALA A 331 -10.22 2.37 15.18
N LEU A 332 -9.00 1.96 14.88
CA LEU A 332 -7.97 1.68 15.87
C LEU A 332 -7.47 2.97 16.55
N GLU A 333 -7.30 4.05 15.79
CA GLU A 333 -6.77 5.33 16.31
C GLU A 333 -7.71 6.03 17.29
N VAL A 334 -9.02 5.82 17.19
CA VAL A 334 -9.98 6.32 18.20
C VAL A 334 -9.62 5.85 19.61
N HIS A 335 -9.15 4.60 19.73
CA HIS A 335 -8.78 4.01 21.02
C HIS A 335 -7.31 4.21 21.41
N ALA A 336 -6.47 4.68 20.49
CA ALA A 336 -5.05 4.89 20.70
C ALA A 336 -4.56 6.22 20.09
N PRO A 337 -5.06 7.39 20.58
CA PRO A 337 -4.81 8.69 19.96
C PRO A 337 -3.34 9.15 20.02
N TYR A 338 -2.52 8.53 20.87
CA TYR A 338 -1.09 8.83 21.02
C TYR A 338 -0.22 7.65 20.59
N ASN A 339 -0.58 7.00 19.50
CA ASN A 339 0.20 5.88 18.98
C ASN A 339 1.36 6.35 18.09
N GLN A 340 2.38 5.49 17.99
CA GLN A 340 3.45 5.57 17.01
C GLN A 340 3.41 4.31 16.16
N HIS A 341 3.25 4.48 14.86
CA HIS A 341 3.26 3.36 13.93
C HIS A 341 4.69 2.96 13.56
N PHE A 342 4.93 1.66 13.53
CA PHE A 342 6.16 1.06 13.02
C PHE A 342 5.79 0.02 11.96
N ASP A 343 6.27 0.21 10.75
CA ASP A 343 6.15 -0.77 9.68
C ASP A 343 7.50 -1.45 9.49
N ILE A 344 7.63 -2.67 10.02
CA ILE A 344 8.88 -3.42 10.05
C ILE A 344 8.69 -4.84 9.50
N SER A 345 9.72 -5.35 8.85
CA SER A 345 9.79 -6.75 8.40
C SER A 345 10.77 -7.52 9.26
N ILE A 346 10.31 -8.64 9.80
CA ILE A 346 11.14 -9.52 10.62
C ILE A 346 10.97 -10.98 10.19
N PRO A 347 11.96 -11.87 10.40
CA PRO A 347 11.79 -13.30 10.19
C PRO A 347 10.64 -13.85 11.03
N ILE A 348 9.88 -14.80 10.48
CA ILE A 348 8.69 -15.38 11.12
C ILE A 348 9.01 -15.89 12.54
N LEU A 349 10.16 -16.54 12.75
CA LEU A 349 10.59 -16.99 14.08
C LEU A 349 10.86 -15.86 15.07
N SER A 350 11.13 -14.65 14.59
CA SER A 350 11.37 -13.50 15.46
C SER A 350 10.07 -12.87 15.99
N LEU A 351 8.91 -13.17 15.38
CA LEU A 351 7.60 -12.75 15.87
C LEU A 351 7.31 -13.27 17.28
N ILE A 352 7.86 -14.42 17.67
CA ILE A 352 7.71 -14.98 19.02
C ILE A 352 8.27 -14.02 20.09
N HIS A 353 9.33 -13.27 19.79
CA HIS A 353 9.92 -12.31 20.73
C HIS A 353 9.05 -11.07 20.95
N ILE A 354 8.15 -10.76 20.00
CA ILE A 354 7.16 -9.68 20.14
C ILE A 354 5.93 -10.20 20.87
N SER A 355 5.49 -11.42 20.57
CA SER A 355 4.31 -12.04 21.17
C SER A 355 4.55 -12.51 22.62
N GLU A 356 5.79 -12.86 22.95
CA GLU A 356 6.22 -13.28 24.28
C GLU A 356 7.39 -12.39 24.75
N PRO A 357 7.14 -11.12 25.15
CA PRO A 357 8.20 -10.26 25.61
C PRO A 357 8.85 -10.89 26.85
N THR A 358 10.15 -11.19 26.75
CA THR A 358 10.94 -11.64 27.90
C THR A 358 10.78 -10.63 29.02
N ARG A 359 10.30 -11.08 30.19
CA ARG A 359 10.25 -10.24 31.39
C ARG A 359 11.62 -9.60 31.57
N PRO A 360 11.71 -8.29 31.85
CA PRO A 360 12.99 -7.68 32.20
C PRO A 360 13.56 -8.44 33.39
N ARG A 361 14.82 -8.85 33.25
CA ARG A 361 15.56 -9.47 34.34
C ARG A 361 15.88 -8.45 35.42
#